data_cec107c9c3a557726af6723b1cf28b77
#
_entry.id   cec107c9c3a557726af6723b1cf28b77
#
_cell.length_a   1.000
_cell.length_b   1.000
_cell.length_c   1.000
_cell.angle_alpha   90.00
_cell.angle_beta   90.00
_cell.angle_gamma   90.00
#
_symmetry.space_group_name_H-M   'P 1'
#
loop_
_entity.id
_entity.type
_entity.pdbx_description
1 polymer ?
#
loop_
_entity_poly.entity_id
_entity_poly.type
_entity_poly.pdbx_seq_one_letter_code
_entity_poly.pdbx_strand_id
1 'polypeptide(L)'
;MNTSGSEIKIITGNANQELAAKIAEKVGVKLSDCIVTKFSDGEISVNINETVRGCDVFVVQSTNNPVNQNLMELLIMIDALKRASAGRITAVIPYYGYARQDRKAKARDPITAKLVANLITAAGADRVLTMDLHAAQIQGYFDIPLDHLQGGAILADYFNSKNIEDLVVVSPDLGSVTRSRKFANGLDGDVPLAIIDKRRPKANVCEIMNIIGDVKDKNVILLDDMIDTAGTICNAANALKEFGAKEVYACCTHAVLSGPAIERIEASAISELIVLDTIQLPEEKKIDKIQIKTVAHLFGDAIKKIFANESISQLF
;
A
#
# COMPACT_ATOMS: atom_id res chain seq x y z
N MET A 1 16.65 -23.78 8.42
CA MET A 1 15.33 -23.70 7.77
C MET A 1 14.31 -23.60 8.88
N ASN A 2 13.62 -22.48 9.01
CA ASN A 2 12.53 -22.38 9.97
C ASN A 2 11.32 -23.11 9.39
N THR A 3 10.98 -24.22 10.01
CA THR A 3 9.69 -24.90 9.80
C THR A 3 8.57 -23.99 10.32
N SER A 4 7.34 -24.12 9.80
CA SER A 4 6.17 -23.43 10.33
C SER A 4 6.07 -23.64 11.84
N GLY A 5 5.66 -22.60 12.57
CA GLY A 5 5.40 -22.67 14.00
C GLY A 5 4.22 -23.60 14.33
N SER A 6 3.98 -23.82 15.63
CA SER A 6 2.93 -24.72 16.12
C SER A 6 1.53 -24.19 15.85
N GLU A 7 1.35 -22.86 15.83
CA GLU A 7 0.07 -22.15 15.62
C GLU A 7 0.31 -20.76 15.07
N ILE A 8 -0.72 -20.17 14.47
CA ILE A 8 -0.69 -18.78 14.00
C ILE A 8 -0.99 -17.84 15.18
N LYS A 9 -0.15 -16.81 15.34
CA LYS A 9 -0.42 -15.65 16.18
C LYS A 9 -0.37 -14.39 15.34
N ILE A 10 -1.33 -13.48 15.54
CA ILE A 10 -1.34 -12.18 14.85
C ILE A 10 -1.25 -11.08 15.89
N ILE A 11 -0.19 -10.28 15.80
CA ILE A 11 0.08 -9.12 16.66
C ILE A 11 -0.05 -7.87 15.81
N THR A 12 -0.52 -6.78 16.39
CA THR A 12 -0.60 -5.48 15.72
C THR A 12 0.07 -4.38 16.53
N GLY A 13 0.72 -3.45 15.83
CA GLY A 13 1.06 -2.14 16.39
C GLY A 13 -0.12 -1.17 16.25
N ASN A 14 0.18 0.13 16.39
CA ASN A 14 -0.85 1.17 16.45
C ASN A 14 -1.26 1.75 15.08
N ALA A 15 -0.56 1.41 14.00
CA ALA A 15 -0.75 2.09 12.71
C ALA A 15 -2.08 1.77 12.03
N ASN A 16 -2.60 0.51 12.17
CA ASN A 16 -3.84 0.10 11.52
C ASN A 16 -4.45 -1.13 12.24
N GLN A 17 -4.96 -0.90 13.44
CA GLN A 17 -5.54 -1.97 14.26
C GLN A 17 -6.83 -2.54 13.65
N GLU A 18 -7.61 -1.71 12.94
CA GLU A 18 -8.83 -2.15 12.28
C GLU A 18 -8.54 -3.19 11.17
N LEU A 19 -7.55 -2.91 10.32
CA LEU A 19 -7.12 -3.88 9.29
C LEU A 19 -6.58 -5.16 9.92
N ALA A 20 -5.76 -5.06 10.97
CA ALA A 20 -5.22 -6.22 11.67
C ALA A 20 -6.34 -7.11 12.25
N ALA A 21 -7.39 -6.51 12.82
CA ALA A 21 -8.55 -7.24 13.31
C ALA A 21 -9.29 -7.98 12.18
N LYS A 22 -9.54 -7.31 11.04
CA LYS A 22 -10.16 -7.93 9.86
C LYS A 22 -9.30 -9.07 9.27
N ILE A 23 -7.98 -8.92 9.29
CA ILE A 23 -7.04 -9.99 8.87
C ILE A 23 -7.15 -11.19 9.82
N ALA A 24 -7.13 -10.95 11.13
CA ALA A 24 -7.24 -12.02 12.12
C ALA A 24 -8.58 -12.78 12.00
N GLU A 25 -9.69 -12.06 11.80
CA GLU A 25 -10.99 -12.65 11.52
C GLU A 25 -10.97 -13.53 10.26
N LYS A 26 -10.39 -13.02 9.15
CA LYS A 26 -10.26 -13.80 7.90
C LYS A 26 -9.38 -15.04 8.06
N VAL A 27 -8.34 -14.97 8.87
CA VAL A 27 -7.48 -16.12 9.20
C VAL A 27 -8.24 -17.12 10.09
N GLY A 28 -9.16 -16.66 10.92
CA GLY A 28 -9.91 -17.47 11.88
C GLY A 28 -9.23 -17.55 13.24
N VAL A 29 -8.43 -16.55 13.60
CA VAL A 29 -7.78 -16.43 14.91
C VAL A 29 -8.15 -15.09 15.57
N LYS A 30 -7.92 -14.99 16.88
CA LYS A 30 -8.03 -13.69 17.58
C LYS A 30 -6.70 -12.94 17.48
N LEU A 31 -6.77 -11.60 17.50
CA LEU A 31 -5.58 -10.81 17.76
C LEU A 31 -4.97 -11.20 19.10
N SER A 32 -3.65 -11.38 19.10
CA SER A 32 -2.89 -11.68 20.31
C SER A 32 -2.85 -10.46 21.24
N ASP A 33 -2.84 -10.72 22.54
CA ASP A 33 -2.76 -9.67 23.55
C ASP A 33 -1.35 -9.05 23.56
N CYS A 34 -1.21 -7.97 22.81
CA CYS A 34 0.00 -7.17 22.73
C CYS A 34 -0.35 -5.69 22.90
N ILE A 35 0.31 -5.04 23.85
CA ILE A 35 0.10 -3.64 24.16
C ILE A 35 1.33 -2.86 23.73
N VAL A 36 1.13 -1.88 22.84
CA VAL A 36 2.17 -0.96 22.37
C VAL A 36 1.84 0.45 22.85
N THR A 37 2.69 0.99 23.73
CA THR A 37 2.54 2.30 24.36
C THR A 37 3.82 3.12 24.25
N LYS A 38 3.85 4.26 24.93
CA LYS A 38 5.03 5.10 25.06
C LYS A 38 5.31 5.40 26.52
N PHE A 39 6.59 5.48 26.87
CA PHE A 39 7.04 6.10 28.10
C PHE A 39 6.86 7.63 28.04
N SER A 40 7.01 8.30 29.17
CA SER A 40 6.81 9.75 29.26
C SER A 40 7.80 10.58 28.43
N ASP A 41 8.95 10.02 28.12
CA ASP A 41 9.99 10.62 27.25
C ASP A 41 9.78 10.34 25.76
N GLY A 42 8.76 9.50 25.43
CA GLY A 42 8.38 9.16 24.05
C GLY A 42 8.97 7.86 23.54
N GLU A 43 9.80 7.15 24.30
CA GLU A 43 10.28 5.82 23.94
C GLU A 43 9.12 4.81 23.88
N ILE A 44 9.18 3.86 22.92
CA ILE A 44 8.14 2.87 22.71
C ILE A 44 8.31 1.71 23.69
N SER A 45 7.20 1.31 24.30
CA SER A 45 7.09 0.15 25.19
C SER A 45 6.18 -0.89 24.55
N VAL A 46 6.65 -2.15 24.49
CA VAL A 46 5.90 -3.29 23.97
C VAL A 46 5.75 -4.35 25.05
N ASN A 47 4.52 -4.77 25.34
CA ASN A 47 4.20 -5.87 26.24
C ASN A 47 3.40 -6.95 25.48
N ILE A 48 3.96 -8.16 25.41
CA ILE A 48 3.29 -9.34 24.87
C ILE A 48 2.77 -10.16 26.06
N ASN A 49 1.47 -10.21 26.25
CA ASN A 49 0.83 -10.78 27.46
C ASN A 49 0.47 -12.26 27.31
N GLU A 50 0.89 -12.90 26.23
CA GLU A 50 0.65 -14.33 26.02
C GLU A 50 1.91 -15.03 25.49
N THR A 51 1.94 -16.36 25.57
CA THR A 51 3.08 -17.12 25.03
C THR A 51 3.07 -17.12 23.52
N VAL A 52 4.24 -16.85 22.94
CA VAL A 52 4.49 -16.90 21.48
C VAL A 52 5.56 -17.91 21.14
N ARG A 53 6.06 -18.67 22.15
CA ARG A 53 7.16 -19.62 21.97
C ARG A 53 6.80 -20.71 20.95
N GLY A 54 7.63 -20.81 19.91
CA GLY A 54 7.45 -21.78 18.83
C GLY A 54 6.29 -21.50 17.88
N CYS A 55 5.54 -20.38 18.08
CA CYS A 55 4.45 -19.98 17.19
C CYS A 55 4.96 -19.34 15.91
N ASP A 56 4.13 -19.37 14.86
CA ASP A 56 4.30 -18.59 13.64
C ASP A 56 3.61 -17.22 13.83
N VAL A 57 4.39 -16.17 14.03
CA VAL A 57 3.86 -14.87 14.45
C VAL A 57 3.89 -13.88 13.28
N PHE A 58 2.73 -13.31 12.98
CA PHE A 58 2.54 -12.29 11.96
C PHE A 58 2.35 -10.93 12.63
N VAL A 59 3.29 -10.00 12.41
CA VAL A 59 3.29 -8.66 12.99
C VAL A 59 2.71 -7.69 11.98
N VAL A 60 1.47 -7.27 12.16
CA VAL A 60 0.77 -6.35 11.25
C VAL A 60 1.06 -4.91 11.65
N GLN A 61 1.82 -4.18 10.82
CA GLN A 61 2.12 -2.77 11.05
C GLN A 61 2.47 -2.04 9.76
N SER A 62 1.63 -1.13 9.33
CA SER A 62 1.94 -0.17 8.27
C SER A 62 2.94 0.88 8.78
N THR A 63 3.91 1.26 7.93
CA THR A 63 4.91 2.26 8.32
C THR A 63 4.63 3.64 7.70
N ASN A 64 3.34 4.05 7.74
CA ASN A 64 2.83 5.37 7.37
C ASN A 64 3.04 6.39 8.50
N ASN A 65 2.54 7.61 8.31
CA ASN A 65 2.61 8.67 9.32
C ASN A 65 1.87 8.28 10.63
N PRO A 66 2.55 8.46 11.80
CA PRO A 66 3.90 8.98 12.04
C PRO A 66 4.98 7.94 11.72
N VAL A 67 5.68 8.14 10.59
CA VAL A 67 6.51 7.12 9.93
C VAL A 67 7.59 6.52 10.84
N ASN A 68 8.36 7.38 11.51
CA ASN A 68 9.47 6.93 12.36
C ASN A 68 8.97 6.17 13.58
N GLN A 69 7.85 6.60 14.17
CA GLN A 69 7.23 5.91 15.30
C GLN A 69 6.73 4.52 14.87
N ASN A 70 5.94 4.44 13.80
CA ASN A 70 5.37 3.18 13.33
C ASN A 70 6.47 2.19 12.91
N LEU A 71 7.57 2.68 12.33
CA LEU A 71 8.73 1.86 12.04
C LEU A 71 9.39 1.34 13.33
N MET A 72 9.61 2.18 14.31
CA MET A 72 10.20 1.76 15.61
C MET A 72 9.29 0.79 16.36
N GLU A 73 7.97 0.98 16.36
CA GLU A 73 7.02 0.01 16.91
C GLU A 73 7.22 -1.37 16.28
N LEU A 74 7.27 -1.42 14.94
CA LEU A 74 7.50 -2.67 14.20
C LEU A 74 8.82 -3.36 14.62
N LEU A 75 9.93 -2.60 14.66
CA LEU A 75 11.26 -3.15 15.00
C LEU A 75 11.29 -3.70 16.43
N ILE A 76 10.71 -2.97 17.39
CA ILE A 76 10.69 -3.37 18.81
C ILE A 76 9.78 -4.59 19.00
N MET A 77 8.62 -4.67 18.32
CA MET A 77 7.77 -5.86 18.35
C MET A 77 8.50 -7.09 17.82
N ILE A 78 9.20 -6.97 16.71
CA ILE A 78 10.00 -8.08 16.13
C ILE A 78 11.09 -8.53 17.11
N ASP A 79 11.85 -7.60 17.72
CA ASP A 79 12.88 -7.94 18.71
C ASP A 79 12.29 -8.62 19.95
N ALA A 80 11.16 -8.15 20.45
CA ALA A 80 10.48 -8.76 21.59
C ALA A 80 10.05 -10.20 21.28
N LEU A 81 9.49 -10.47 20.09
CA LEU A 81 9.10 -11.80 19.64
C LEU A 81 10.29 -12.74 19.49
N LYS A 82 11.39 -12.25 18.93
CA LYS A 82 12.64 -13.01 18.80
C LYS A 82 13.16 -13.42 20.17
N ARG A 83 13.17 -12.51 21.15
CA ARG A 83 13.57 -12.80 22.55
C ARG A 83 12.60 -13.71 23.26
N ALA A 84 11.30 -13.67 22.91
CA ALA A 84 10.29 -14.58 23.43
C ALA A 84 10.31 -15.97 22.75
N SER A 85 11.27 -16.24 21.86
CA SER A 85 11.46 -17.49 21.15
C SER A 85 10.27 -17.86 20.24
N ALA A 86 9.71 -16.89 19.52
CA ALA A 86 8.80 -17.17 18.41
C ALA A 86 9.47 -18.12 17.39
N GLY A 87 8.72 -19.02 16.79
CA GLY A 87 9.25 -20.00 15.85
C GLY A 87 9.61 -19.38 14.50
N ARG A 88 8.74 -18.53 13.97
CA ARG A 88 8.95 -17.74 12.75
C ARG A 88 8.28 -16.39 12.93
N ILE A 89 8.89 -15.32 12.49
CA ILE A 89 8.37 -13.94 12.58
C ILE A 89 8.20 -13.38 11.16
N THR A 90 6.96 -13.14 10.75
CA THR A 90 6.63 -12.50 9.47
C THR A 90 6.22 -11.05 9.73
N ALA A 91 6.97 -10.09 9.19
CA ALA A 91 6.58 -8.68 9.20
C ALA A 91 5.53 -8.46 8.10
N VAL A 92 4.28 -8.22 8.48
CA VAL A 92 3.17 -7.89 7.59
C VAL A 92 3.05 -6.37 7.51
N ILE A 93 3.48 -5.81 6.40
CA ILE A 93 3.62 -4.35 6.21
C ILE A 93 2.70 -3.93 5.04
N PRO A 94 1.40 -3.64 5.29
CA PRO A 94 0.48 -3.26 4.22
C PRO A 94 0.94 -2.03 3.44
N TYR A 95 1.53 -1.05 4.13
CA TYR A 95 2.20 0.09 3.52
C TYR A 95 3.66 0.16 3.99
N TYR A 96 4.59 0.08 3.03
CA TYR A 96 6.03 0.17 3.28
C TYR A 96 6.51 1.62 3.13
N GLY A 97 6.75 2.28 4.23
CA GLY A 97 7.28 3.65 4.29
C GLY A 97 8.71 3.75 3.74
N TYR A 98 9.12 4.94 3.33
CA TYR A 98 10.41 5.21 2.68
C TYR A 98 10.60 4.54 1.30
N ALA A 99 9.60 3.86 0.75
CA ALA A 99 9.66 3.18 -0.55
C ALA A 99 10.02 4.12 -1.71
N ARG A 100 9.70 5.42 -1.61
CA ARG A 100 10.05 6.43 -2.64
C ARG A 100 11.54 6.78 -2.71
N GLN A 101 12.33 6.33 -1.71
CA GLN A 101 13.78 6.51 -1.67
C GLN A 101 14.48 5.19 -2.01
N ASP A 102 14.12 4.62 -3.17
CA ASP A 102 14.58 3.32 -3.68
C ASP A 102 15.90 3.41 -4.44
N ARG A 103 16.28 4.60 -4.89
CA ARG A 103 17.48 4.85 -5.68
C ARG A 103 18.03 6.25 -5.43
N LYS A 104 19.28 6.47 -5.82
CA LYS A 104 19.86 7.81 -5.85
C LYS A 104 19.32 8.57 -7.07
N ALA A 105 18.46 9.56 -6.85
CA ALA A 105 18.01 10.49 -7.88
C ALA A 105 19.05 11.58 -8.16
N LYS A 106 19.85 11.94 -7.14
CA LYS A 106 20.93 12.91 -7.20
C LYS A 106 22.19 12.35 -6.53
N ALA A 107 23.32 12.98 -6.78
CA ALA A 107 24.56 12.64 -6.08
C ALA A 107 24.38 12.75 -4.57
N ARG A 108 24.88 11.75 -3.83
CA ARG A 108 24.85 11.64 -2.37
C ARG A 108 23.46 11.40 -1.73
N ASP A 109 22.41 11.12 -2.50
CA ASP A 109 21.13 10.73 -1.97
C ASP A 109 21.24 9.39 -1.21
N PRO A 110 20.49 9.22 -0.13
CA PRO A 110 20.36 7.92 0.54
C PRO A 110 19.52 6.96 -0.31
N ILE A 111 19.62 5.67 0.01
CA ILE A 111 18.67 4.62 -0.43
C ILE A 111 17.97 4.11 0.82
N THR A 112 17.02 4.90 1.33
CA THR A 112 16.39 4.64 2.62
C THR A 112 15.50 3.41 2.60
N ALA A 113 14.94 3.04 1.45
CA ALA A 113 14.22 1.78 1.29
C ALA A 113 15.11 0.56 1.63
N LYS A 114 16.39 0.55 1.22
CA LYS A 114 17.34 -0.51 1.61
C LYS A 114 17.73 -0.43 3.09
N LEU A 115 17.90 0.76 3.64
CA LEU A 115 18.19 0.93 5.07
C LEU A 115 17.08 0.32 5.92
N VAL A 116 15.82 0.62 5.61
CA VAL A 116 14.66 0.08 6.33
C VAL A 116 14.57 -1.44 6.20
N ALA A 117 14.82 -1.99 5.01
CA ALA A 117 14.88 -3.45 4.79
C ALA A 117 15.93 -4.11 5.68
N ASN A 118 17.13 -3.50 5.78
CA ASN A 118 18.19 -4.00 6.66
C ASN A 118 17.81 -3.94 8.14
N LEU A 119 17.15 -2.86 8.59
CA LEU A 119 16.70 -2.73 9.98
C LEU A 119 15.66 -3.80 10.35
N ILE A 120 14.68 -4.07 9.47
CA ILE A 120 13.67 -5.12 9.68
C ILE A 120 14.33 -6.50 9.78
N THR A 121 15.28 -6.80 8.88
CA THR A 121 16.04 -8.06 8.91
C THR A 121 16.89 -8.16 10.18
N ALA A 122 17.60 -7.09 10.57
CA ALA A 122 18.44 -7.07 11.77
C ALA A 122 17.62 -7.21 13.06
N ALA A 123 16.41 -6.65 13.13
CA ALA A 123 15.50 -6.84 14.25
C ALA A 123 15.11 -8.31 14.46
N GLY A 124 15.08 -9.11 13.39
CA GLY A 124 14.87 -10.55 13.48
C GLY A 124 13.67 -11.08 12.73
N ALA A 125 13.12 -10.33 11.77
CA ALA A 125 12.11 -10.87 10.86
C ALA A 125 12.70 -11.98 10.01
N ASP A 126 11.94 -13.07 9.84
CA ASP A 126 12.29 -14.20 8.99
C ASP A 126 11.71 -14.04 7.57
N ARG A 127 10.65 -13.23 7.41
CA ARG A 127 9.92 -12.98 6.16
C ARG A 127 9.23 -11.62 6.20
N VAL A 128 8.99 -11.05 5.04
CA VAL A 128 8.15 -9.87 4.86
C VAL A 128 6.97 -10.20 3.96
N LEU A 129 5.79 -9.72 4.32
CA LEU A 129 4.57 -9.73 3.49
C LEU A 129 4.12 -8.28 3.32
N THR A 130 4.06 -7.79 2.09
CA THR A 130 3.73 -6.38 1.80
C THR A 130 2.88 -6.26 0.55
N MET A 131 2.39 -5.06 0.26
CA MET A 131 1.53 -4.78 -0.91
C MET A 131 2.06 -3.58 -1.70
N ASP A 132 1.95 -3.66 -3.02
CA ASP A 132 2.21 -2.60 -4.00
C ASP A 132 3.39 -1.67 -3.65
N LEU A 133 4.58 -2.24 -3.54
CA LEU A 133 5.81 -1.47 -3.37
C LEU A 133 5.93 -0.42 -4.48
N HIS A 134 6.33 0.79 -4.11
CA HIS A 134 6.52 1.90 -5.05
C HIS A 134 7.35 1.52 -6.27
N ALA A 135 8.38 0.71 -6.05
CA ALA A 135 9.20 0.14 -7.09
C ALA A 135 9.39 -1.36 -6.82
N ALA A 136 9.07 -2.21 -7.79
CA ALA A 136 9.10 -3.66 -7.64
C ALA A 136 10.49 -4.20 -7.26
N GLN A 137 11.57 -3.53 -7.67
CA GLN A 137 12.95 -3.89 -7.34
C GLN A 137 13.28 -3.79 -5.84
N ILE A 138 12.46 -3.10 -5.03
CA ILE A 138 12.63 -3.05 -3.56
C ILE A 138 12.57 -4.47 -2.95
N GLN A 139 11.89 -5.42 -3.61
CA GLN A 139 11.92 -6.83 -3.22
C GLN A 139 13.36 -7.36 -3.10
N GLY A 140 14.25 -6.96 -3.99
CA GLY A 140 15.67 -7.32 -3.97
C GLY A 140 16.51 -6.62 -2.90
N TYR A 141 15.94 -5.73 -2.10
CA TYR A 141 16.63 -5.07 -0.99
C TYR A 141 16.59 -5.90 0.30
N PHE A 142 15.72 -6.90 0.35
CA PHE A 142 15.61 -7.81 1.46
C PHE A 142 16.47 -9.04 1.22
N ASP A 143 17.26 -9.42 2.23
CA ASP A 143 18.04 -10.66 2.25
C ASP A 143 17.25 -11.84 2.86
N ILE A 144 16.00 -11.60 3.24
CA ILE A 144 14.99 -12.56 3.69
C ILE A 144 13.86 -12.65 2.65
N PRO A 145 13.08 -13.75 2.62
CA PRO A 145 11.95 -13.88 1.70
C PRO A 145 10.96 -12.73 1.83
N LEU A 146 10.51 -12.22 0.69
CA LEU A 146 9.47 -11.19 0.62
C LEU A 146 8.36 -11.64 -0.32
N ASP A 147 7.14 -11.59 0.16
CA ASP A 147 5.93 -11.81 -0.59
C ASP A 147 5.26 -10.46 -0.91
N HIS A 148 5.10 -10.18 -2.21
CA HIS A 148 4.63 -8.87 -2.70
C HIS A 148 3.23 -9.00 -3.28
N LEU A 149 2.20 -8.71 -2.48
CA LEU A 149 0.81 -8.71 -2.90
C LEU A 149 0.50 -7.51 -3.82
N GLN A 150 -0.55 -7.64 -4.62
CA GLN A 150 -1.00 -6.60 -5.54
C GLN A 150 -2.48 -6.28 -5.31
N GLY A 151 -2.79 -5.03 -4.99
CA GLY A 151 -4.14 -4.55 -4.72
C GLY A 151 -4.97 -4.28 -5.97
N GLY A 152 -4.34 -4.28 -7.14
CA GLY A 152 -4.98 -3.94 -8.41
C GLY A 152 -6.24 -4.76 -8.72
N ALA A 153 -6.28 -6.04 -8.35
CA ALA A 153 -7.47 -6.89 -8.56
C ALA A 153 -8.67 -6.38 -7.73
N ILE A 154 -8.45 -5.99 -6.47
CA ILE A 154 -9.53 -5.47 -5.60
C ILE A 154 -10.11 -4.17 -6.18
N LEU A 155 -9.24 -3.31 -6.73
CA LEU A 155 -9.65 -2.08 -7.40
C LEU A 155 -10.42 -2.38 -8.70
N ALA A 156 -9.95 -3.34 -9.50
CA ALA A 156 -10.60 -3.75 -10.74
C ALA A 156 -12.00 -4.34 -10.48
N ASP A 157 -12.13 -5.23 -9.50
CA ASP A 157 -13.41 -5.81 -9.09
C ASP A 157 -14.44 -4.74 -8.71
N TYR A 158 -13.98 -3.67 -8.04
CA TYR A 158 -14.85 -2.54 -7.72
C TYR A 158 -15.40 -1.86 -8.98
N PHE A 159 -14.54 -1.54 -9.95
CA PHE A 159 -14.97 -0.89 -11.18
C PHE A 159 -15.82 -1.81 -12.06
N ASN A 160 -15.50 -3.11 -12.14
CA ASN A 160 -16.31 -4.11 -12.83
C ASN A 160 -17.74 -4.17 -12.27
N SER A 161 -17.88 -4.09 -10.93
CA SER A 161 -19.21 -4.08 -10.28
C SER A 161 -20.06 -2.85 -10.62
N LYS A 162 -19.46 -1.75 -11.10
CA LYS A 162 -20.16 -0.50 -11.46
C LYS A 162 -20.73 -0.52 -12.88
N ASN A 163 -20.28 -1.45 -13.74
CA ASN A 163 -20.71 -1.53 -15.14
C ASN A 163 -20.62 -0.17 -15.88
N ILE A 164 -19.48 0.51 -15.76
CA ILE A 164 -19.26 1.83 -16.40
C ILE A 164 -18.92 1.60 -17.87
N GLU A 165 -19.70 2.19 -18.76
CA GLU A 165 -19.47 2.12 -20.21
C GLU A 165 -18.33 3.03 -20.66
N ASP A 166 -17.75 2.75 -21.82
CA ASP A 166 -16.71 3.59 -22.45
C ASP A 166 -15.51 3.90 -21.55
N LEU A 167 -15.03 2.92 -20.77
CA LEU A 167 -13.90 3.06 -19.89
C LEU A 167 -12.57 3.19 -20.63
N VAL A 168 -11.70 4.06 -20.12
CA VAL A 168 -10.26 4.16 -20.48
C VAL A 168 -9.44 4.24 -19.21
N VAL A 169 -8.42 3.40 -19.09
CA VAL A 169 -7.44 3.55 -17.99
C VAL A 169 -6.39 4.57 -18.41
N VAL A 170 -6.07 5.51 -17.52
CA VAL A 170 -5.10 6.56 -17.77
C VAL A 170 -3.92 6.43 -16.83
N SER A 171 -2.73 6.24 -17.40
CA SER A 171 -1.47 6.30 -16.65
C SER A 171 -1.12 7.76 -16.36
N PRO A 172 -0.90 8.16 -15.09
CA PRO A 172 -0.59 9.54 -14.74
C PRO A 172 0.81 9.99 -15.18
N ASP A 173 1.68 9.05 -15.57
CA ASP A 173 3.02 9.28 -16.08
C ASP A 173 3.56 8.04 -16.84
N LEU A 174 4.76 8.17 -17.42
CA LEU A 174 5.41 7.06 -18.15
C LEU A 174 5.88 5.92 -17.22
N GLY A 175 6.17 6.20 -15.96
CA GLY A 175 6.62 5.20 -14.99
C GLY A 175 5.52 4.22 -14.56
N SER A 176 4.28 4.67 -14.57
CA SER A 176 3.11 3.90 -14.11
C SER A 176 2.42 3.09 -15.24
N VAL A 177 2.92 3.14 -16.48
CA VAL A 177 2.29 2.49 -17.66
C VAL A 177 2.11 0.97 -17.47
N THR A 178 3.13 0.29 -16.95
CA THR A 178 3.06 -1.17 -16.76
C THR A 178 1.98 -1.54 -15.73
N ARG A 179 1.88 -0.79 -14.64
CA ARG A 179 0.84 -0.96 -13.61
C ARG A 179 -0.55 -0.70 -14.19
N SER A 180 -0.70 0.41 -14.91
CA SER A 180 -1.97 0.80 -15.54
C SER A 180 -2.43 -0.22 -16.58
N ARG A 181 -1.51 -0.80 -17.36
CA ARG A 181 -1.82 -1.87 -18.32
C ARG A 181 -2.27 -3.15 -17.62
N LYS A 182 -1.58 -3.57 -16.53
CA LYS A 182 -1.99 -4.74 -15.75
C LYS A 182 -3.39 -4.54 -15.15
N PHE A 183 -3.68 -3.34 -14.65
CA PHE A 183 -4.98 -2.99 -14.13
C PHE A 183 -6.06 -3.01 -15.21
N ALA A 184 -5.81 -2.40 -16.38
CA ALA A 184 -6.75 -2.43 -17.52
C ALA A 184 -7.10 -3.87 -17.96
N ASN A 185 -6.11 -4.79 -17.94
CA ASN A 185 -6.34 -6.21 -18.23
C ASN A 185 -7.17 -6.94 -17.16
N GLY A 186 -7.34 -6.39 -15.98
CA GLY A 186 -8.20 -6.91 -14.92
C GLY A 186 -9.64 -6.38 -14.97
N LEU A 187 -9.90 -5.39 -15.82
CA LEU A 187 -11.25 -4.87 -16.07
C LEU A 187 -11.98 -5.73 -17.11
N ASP A 188 -13.31 -5.76 -17.02
CA ASP A 188 -14.14 -6.46 -17.95
C ASP A 188 -14.11 -5.78 -19.33
N GLY A 189 -13.95 -6.59 -20.39
CA GLY A 189 -13.86 -6.12 -21.77
C GLY A 189 -12.44 -5.72 -22.20
N ASP A 190 -12.34 -5.07 -23.35
CA ASP A 190 -11.08 -4.55 -23.90
C ASP A 190 -10.96 -3.05 -23.56
N VAL A 191 -10.45 -2.77 -22.37
CA VAL A 191 -10.32 -1.39 -21.85
C VAL A 191 -9.02 -0.76 -22.35
N PRO A 192 -9.08 0.29 -23.20
CA PRO A 192 -7.89 0.94 -23.73
C PRO A 192 -7.10 1.69 -22.68
N LEU A 193 -5.81 1.91 -22.98
CA LEU A 193 -4.88 2.67 -22.13
C LEU A 193 -4.54 4.01 -22.78
N ALA A 194 -4.64 5.09 -22.02
CA ALA A 194 -4.08 6.39 -22.37
C ALA A 194 -2.95 6.77 -21.39
N ILE A 195 -2.09 7.67 -21.78
CA ILE A 195 -0.91 8.08 -20.99
C ILE A 195 -0.83 9.60 -20.95
N ILE A 196 -0.61 10.16 -19.78
CA ILE A 196 -0.30 11.58 -19.61
C ILE A 196 1.22 11.76 -19.75
N ASP A 197 1.63 12.42 -20.85
CA ASP A 197 3.02 12.83 -21.07
C ASP A 197 3.22 14.26 -20.53
N LYS A 198 3.93 14.37 -19.40
CA LYS A 198 4.21 15.63 -18.73
C LYS A 198 5.55 16.16 -19.21
N ARG A 199 5.55 17.30 -19.87
CA ARG A 199 6.78 17.99 -20.31
C ARG A 199 6.98 19.27 -19.53
N ARG A 200 8.13 19.38 -18.88
CA ARG A 200 8.62 20.62 -18.26
C ARG A 200 9.67 21.24 -19.18
N PRO A 201 9.30 22.18 -20.05
CA PRO A 201 10.27 22.76 -20.99
C PRO A 201 11.36 23.59 -20.30
N LYS A 202 11.09 24.17 -19.12
CA LYS A 202 12.05 24.91 -18.27
C LYS A 202 11.60 24.91 -16.80
N ALA A 203 12.52 25.17 -15.87
CA ALA A 203 12.19 25.47 -14.48
C ALA A 203 11.26 26.71 -14.41
N ASN A 204 10.16 26.63 -13.65
CA ASN A 204 9.14 27.68 -13.47
C ASN A 204 8.21 27.96 -14.68
N VAL A 205 8.14 27.06 -15.68
CA VAL A 205 7.12 27.13 -16.74
C VAL A 205 5.98 26.15 -16.40
N CYS A 206 4.72 26.56 -16.74
CA CYS A 206 3.56 25.68 -16.62
C CYS A 206 3.82 24.32 -17.26
N GLU A 207 3.44 23.26 -16.56
CA GLU A 207 3.57 21.89 -17.04
C GLU A 207 2.62 21.68 -18.22
N ILE A 208 3.17 21.40 -19.40
CA ILE A 208 2.37 21.07 -20.59
C ILE A 208 2.02 19.60 -20.48
N MET A 209 0.73 19.29 -20.39
CA MET A 209 0.22 17.92 -20.41
C MET A 209 -0.22 17.58 -21.84
N ASN A 210 0.36 16.52 -22.38
CA ASN A 210 -0.10 15.86 -23.60
C ASN A 210 -0.73 14.53 -23.22
N ILE A 211 -1.83 14.16 -23.88
CA ILE A 211 -2.47 12.87 -23.71
C ILE A 211 -2.19 12.03 -24.94
N ILE A 212 -1.59 10.86 -24.73
CA ILE A 212 -1.40 9.85 -25.76
C ILE A 212 -2.54 8.84 -25.60
N GLY A 213 -3.42 8.74 -26.58
CA GLY A 213 -4.65 7.96 -26.53
C GLY A 213 -5.89 8.87 -26.61
N ASP A 214 -7.06 8.26 -26.71
CA ASP A 214 -8.33 8.97 -26.81
C ASP A 214 -9.09 8.93 -25.48
N VAL A 215 -9.43 10.11 -24.95
CA VAL A 215 -10.17 10.26 -23.70
C VAL A 215 -11.46 11.09 -23.89
N LYS A 216 -11.67 11.62 -25.11
CA LYS A 216 -12.83 12.44 -25.39
C LYS A 216 -14.12 11.63 -25.33
N ASP A 217 -15.10 12.16 -24.61
CA ASP A 217 -16.41 11.53 -24.38
C ASP A 217 -16.31 10.15 -23.68
N LYS A 218 -15.17 9.86 -22.99
CA LYS A 218 -14.92 8.61 -22.28
C LYS A 218 -14.97 8.79 -20.75
N ASN A 219 -15.29 7.70 -20.07
CA ASN A 219 -15.11 7.59 -18.62
C ASN A 219 -13.67 7.15 -18.35
N VAL A 220 -12.93 7.87 -17.55
CA VAL A 220 -11.51 7.61 -17.35
C VAL A 220 -11.19 7.21 -15.92
N ILE A 221 -10.26 6.28 -15.75
CA ILE A 221 -9.74 5.86 -14.44
C ILE A 221 -8.25 6.19 -14.38
N LEU A 222 -7.88 7.09 -13.46
CA LEU A 222 -6.49 7.36 -13.10
C LEU A 222 -6.02 6.36 -12.04
N LEU A 223 -4.93 5.65 -12.28
CA LEU A 223 -4.36 4.68 -11.33
C LEU A 223 -2.96 5.10 -10.89
N ASP A 224 -2.72 5.09 -9.57
CA ASP A 224 -1.38 5.25 -9.00
C ASP A 224 -1.13 4.21 -7.89
N ASP A 225 0.12 4.03 -7.40
CA ASP A 225 0.39 3.22 -6.22
C ASP A 225 -0.01 3.94 -4.94
N MET A 226 0.25 5.24 -4.89
CA MET A 226 -0.06 6.05 -3.72
C MET A 226 -0.49 7.46 -4.10
N ILE A 227 -1.34 8.04 -3.27
CA ILE A 227 -1.69 9.46 -3.33
C ILE A 227 -1.21 10.11 -2.03
N ASP A 228 -0.21 11.01 -2.15
CA ASP A 228 0.34 11.74 -1.01
C ASP A 228 -0.35 13.10 -0.87
N THR A 229 0.16 14.15 -1.49
CA THR A 229 -0.43 15.50 -1.41
C THR A 229 -1.55 15.75 -2.43
N ALA A 230 -1.90 14.77 -3.22
CA ALA A 230 -2.91 14.76 -4.28
C ALA A 230 -2.69 15.77 -5.43
N GLY A 231 -1.61 16.56 -5.42
CA GLY A 231 -1.39 17.56 -6.47
C GLY A 231 -1.31 16.96 -7.87
N THR A 232 -0.54 15.88 -8.05
CA THR A 232 -0.35 15.23 -9.35
C THR A 232 -1.64 14.64 -9.91
N ILE A 233 -2.37 13.89 -9.09
CA ILE A 233 -3.59 13.20 -9.52
C ILE A 233 -4.73 14.18 -9.80
N CYS A 234 -4.88 15.23 -8.98
CA CYS A 234 -5.90 16.25 -9.19
C CYS A 234 -5.64 17.11 -10.43
N ASN A 235 -4.38 17.51 -10.67
CA ASN A 235 -4.02 18.22 -11.90
C ASN A 235 -4.25 17.34 -13.15
N ALA A 236 -3.93 16.05 -13.07
CA ALA A 236 -4.21 15.11 -14.14
C ALA A 236 -5.72 14.97 -14.40
N ALA A 237 -6.54 14.87 -13.35
CA ALA A 237 -7.99 14.80 -13.47
C ALA A 237 -8.61 16.04 -14.11
N ASN A 238 -8.16 17.22 -13.69
CA ASN A 238 -8.63 18.48 -14.25
C ASN A 238 -8.27 18.60 -15.74
N ALA A 239 -7.02 18.25 -16.11
CA ALA A 239 -6.60 18.24 -17.51
C ALA A 239 -7.42 17.25 -18.35
N LEU A 240 -7.68 16.04 -17.88
CA LEU A 240 -8.52 15.06 -18.57
C LEU A 240 -9.93 15.62 -18.82
N LYS A 241 -10.51 16.33 -17.86
CA LYS A 241 -11.80 16.99 -18.02
C LYS A 241 -11.75 18.08 -19.10
N GLU A 242 -10.68 18.89 -19.15
CA GLU A 242 -10.43 19.88 -20.20
C GLU A 242 -10.27 19.25 -21.58
N PHE A 243 -9.68 18.04 -21.67
CA PHE A 243 -9.58 17.24 -22.90
C PHE A 243 -10.87 16.51 -23.28
N GLY A 244 -11.96 16.74 -22.54
CA GLY A 244 -13.31 16.26 -22.89
C GLY A 244 -13.66 14.90 -22.29
N ALA A 245 -12.98 14.42 -21.26
CA ALA A 245 -13.39 13.25 -20.52
C ALA A 245 -14.77 13.44 -19.88
N LYS A 246 -15.64 12.43 -19.96
CA LYS A 246 -17.01 12.46 -19.45
C LYS A 246 -17.03 12.44 -17.92
N GLU A 247 -16.43 11.41 -17.33
CA GLU A 247 -16.21 11.29 -15.89
C GLU A 247 -14.77 10.90 -15.60
N VAL A 248 -14.26 11.36 -14.45
CA VAL A 248 -12.88 11.07 -14.02
C VAL A 248 -12.92 10.38 -12.67
N TYR A 249 -12.59 9.12 -12.67
CA TYR A 249 -12.35 8.31 -11.48
C TYR A 249 -10.86 8.25 -11.18
N ALA A 250 -10.51 8.06 -9.92
CA ALA A 250 -9.14 7.81 -9.51
C ALA A 250 -9.08 6.63 -8.54
N CYS A 251 -7.97 5.92 -8.53
CA CYS A 251 -7.75 4.88 -7.53
C CYS A 251 -6.28 4.72 -7.17
N CYS A 252 -6.02 4.28 -5.95
CA CYS A 252 -4.68 3.93 -5.50
C CYS A 252 -4.73 2.88 -4.38
N THR A 253 -3.60 2.20 -4.19
CA THR A 253 -3.43 1.26 -3.09
C THR A 253 -3.21 1.98 -1.77
N HIS A 254 -2.36 3.02 -1.77
CA HIS A 254 -1.92 3.67 -0.54
C HIS A 254 -2.41 5.12 -0.44
N ALA A 255 -3.42 5.34 0.39
CA ALA A 255 -3.99 6.65 0.67
C ALA A 255 -3.18 7.37 1.75
N VAL A 256 -2.02 7.94 1.41
CA VAL A 256 -1.18 8.70 2.36
C VAL A 256 -1.88 10.00 2.74
N LEU A 257 -2.44 10.69 1.78
CA LEU A 257 -3.30 11.88 1.89
C LEU A 257 -2.76 12.93 2.88
N SER A 258 -1.51 13.33 2.69
CA SER A 258 -0.86 14.31 3.56
C SER A 258 -1.11 15.75 3.12
N GLY A 259 -0.96 16.68 4.08
CA GLY A 259 -1.12 18.11 3.85
C GLY A 259 -2.47 18.46 3.25
N PRO A 260 -2.52 19.23 2.14
CA PRO A 260 -3.76 19.73 1.54
C PRO A 260 -4.46 18.70 0.61
N ALA A 261 -4.21 17.40 0.79
CA ALA A 261 -4.71 16.37 -0.14
C ALA A 261 -6.24 16.36 -0.23
N ILE A 262 -6.92 16.41 0.92
CA ILE A 262 -8.39 16.36 0.97
C ILE A 262 -9.02 17.57 0.26
N GLU A 263 -8.58 18.78 0.58
CA GLU A 263 -9.06 20.01 -0.06
C GLU A 263 -8.86 19.96 -1.59
N ARG A 264 -7.72 19.45 -2.05
CA ARG A 264 -7.43 19.29 -3.48
C ARG A 264 -8.34 18.28 -4.15
N ILE A 265 -8.61 17.14 -3.51
CA ILE A 265 -9.50 16.11 -4.04
C ILE A 265 -10.92 16.66 -4.13
N GLU A 266 -11.41 17.34 -3.10
CA GLU A 266 -12.75 17.96 -3.10
C GLU A 266 -12.92 18.98 -4.23
N ALA A 267 -11.91 19.83 -4.44
CA ALA A 267 -11.91 20.87 -5.48
C ALA A 267 -11.63 20.35 -6.90
N SER A 268 -11.18 19.10 -7.05
CA SER A 268 -10.79 18.54 -8.34
C SER A 268 -11.96 17.99 -9.15
N ALA A 269 -11.69 17.70 -10.44
CA ALA A 269 -12.61 17.02 -11.34
C ALA A 269 -12.78 15.52 -11.05
N ILE A 270 -12.13 14.97 -10.01
CA ILE A 270 -12.33 13.59 -9.59
C ILE A 270 -13.75 13.43 -9.08
N SER A 271 -14.54 12.56 -9.74
CA SER A 271 -15.89 12.20 -9.32
C SER A 271 -15.88 11.27 -8.12
N GLU A 272 -14.93 10.31 -8.10
CA GLU A 272 -14.79 9.33 -7.03
C GLU A 272 -13.34 8.84 -6.96
N LEU A 273 -12.82 8.71 -5.76
CA LEU A 273 -11.50 8.16 -5.46
C LEU A 273 -11.64 6.86 -4.67
N ILE A 274 -11.14 5.78 -5.24
CA ILE A 274 -11.14 4.46 -4.59
C ILE A 274 -9.77 4.20 -4.01
N VAL A 275 -9.71 3.88 -2.72
CA VAL A 275 -8.46 3.57 -2.01
C VAL A 275 -8.56 2.26 -1.26
N LEU A 276 -7.41 1.64 -0.99
CA LEU A 276 -7.35 0.45 -0.16
C LEU A 276 -7.00 0.82 1.29
N ASP A 277 -7.45 0.00 2.24
CA ASP A 277 -7.25 0.23 3.68
C ASP A 277 -5.86 -0.17 4.19
N THR A 278 -4.84 -0.14 3.34
CA THR A 278 -3.43 -0.37 3.71
C THR A 278 -2.92 0.68 4.70
N ILE A 279 -3.51 1.87 4.70
CA ILE A 279 -3.32 2.96 5.65
C ILE A 279 -4.69 3.28 6.24
N GLN A 280 -4.79 3.32 7.57
CA GLN A 280 -6.02 3.73 8.22
C GLN A 280 -6.26 5.23 8.00
N LEU A 281 -7.39 5.58 7.39
CA LEU A 281 -7.80 6.96 7.25
C LEU A 281 -8.52 7.43 8.51
N PRO A 282 -8.07 8.52 9.13
CA PRO A 282 -8.79 9.14 10.24
C PRO A 282 -10.11 9.77 9.75
N GLU A 283 -11.08 9.93 10.65
CA GLU A 283 -12.44 10.36 10.29
C GLU A 283 -12.47 11.69 9.54
N GLU A 284 -11.59 12.63 9.90
CA GLU A 284 -11.49 13.95 9.25
C GLU A 284 -11.03 13.90 7.78
N LYS A 285 -10.52 12.77 7.32
CA LYS A 285 -10.12 12.54 5.92
C LYS A 285 -11.13 11.73 5.12
N LYS A 286 -12.19 11.26 5.76
CA LYS A 286 -13.26 10.51 5.11
C LYS A 286 -14.28 11.51 4.53
N ILE A 287 -14.22 11.73 3.23
CA ILE A 287 -15.14 12.59 2.47
C ILE A 287 -15.97 11.73 1.51
N ASP A 288 -17.09 12.23 1.05
CA ASP A 288 -18.04 11.49 0.19
C ASP A 288 -17.40 10.96 -1.11
N LYS A 289 -16.40 11.68 -1.63
CA LYS A 289 -15.67 11.27 -2.84
C LYS A 289 -14.76 10.05 -2.61
N ILE A 290 -14.43 9.69 -1.37
CA ILE A 290 -13.46 8.61 -1.08
C ILE A 290 -14.19 7.33 -0.69
N GLN A 291 -13.94 6.26 -1.45
CA GLN A 291 -14.41 4.90 -1.17
C GLN A 291 -13.25 4.03 -0.73
N ILE A 292 -13.38 3.37 0.42
CA ILE A 292 -12.34 2.52 0.99
C ILE A 292 -12.71 1.05 0.74
N LYS A 293 -11.76 0.28 0.18
CA LYS A 293 -11.88 -1.17 0.02
C LYS A 293 -10.85 -1.90 0.86
N THR A 294 -11.27 -3.02 1.46
CA THR A 294 -10.39 -3.74 2.37
C THR A 294 -9.48 -4.72 1.66
N VAL A 295 -8.22 -4.78 2.10
CA VAL A 295 -7.22 -5.77 1.68
C VAL A 295 -7.15 -6.97 2.62
N ALA A 296 -7.98 -7.00 3.65
CA ALA A 296 -7.91 -8.01 4.70
C ALA A 296 -8.04 -9.45 4.17
N HIS A 297 -8.90 -9.67 3.17
CA HIS A 297 -9.08 -11.00 2.58
C HIS A 297 -7.78 -11.49 1.92
N LEU A 298 -7.12 -10.63 1.13
CA LEU A 298 -5.90 -10.99 0.42
C LEU A 298 -4.74 -11.26 1.40
N PHE A 299 -4.56 -10.41 2.41
CA PHE A 299 -3.55 -10.65 3.45
C PHE A 299 -3.86 -11.90 4.27
N GLY A 300 -5.12 -12.13 4.64
CA GLY A 300 -5.52 -13.32 5.41
C GLY A 300 -5.28 -14.61 4.64
N ASP A 301 -5.60 -14.65 3.35
CA ASP A 301 -5.35 -15.82 2.50
C ASP A 301 -3.84 -16.04 2.29
N ALA A 302 -3.04 -14.96 2.13
CA ALA A 302 -1.59 -15.05 2.06
C ALA A 302 -0.99 -15.63 3.37
N ILE A 303 -1.45 -15.16 4.53
CA ILE A 303 -1.02 -15.66 5.84
C ILE A 303 -1.31 -17.16 5.99
N LYS A 304 -2.52 -17.62 5.62
CA LYS A 304 -2.89 -19.05 5.66
C LYS A 304 -1.95 -19.88 4.78
N LYS A 305 -1.69 -19.42 3.55
CA LYS A 305 -0.79 -20.12 2.61
C LYS A 305 0.66 -20.14 3.10
N ILE A 306 1.16 -19.02 3.64
CA ILE A 306 2.50 -18.96 4.24
C ILE A 306 2.63 -19.95 5.40
N PHE A 307 1.63 -20.01 6.27
CA PHE A 307 1.59 -20.94 7.40
C PHE A 307 1.57 -22.40 6.93
N ALA A 308 0.74 -22.71 5.92
CA ALA A 308 0.64 -24.05 5.33
C ALA A 308 1.85 -24.43 4.45
N ASN A 309 2.82 -23.52 4.25
CA ASN A 309 3.95 -23.67 3.29
C ASN A 309 3.46 -23.90 1.85
N GLU A 310 2.34 -23.30 1.48
CA GLU A 310 1.77 -23.32 0.14
C GLU A 310 2.23 -22.12 -0.69
N SER A 311 2.13 -22.25 -2.02
CA SER A 311 2.42 -21.16 -2.94
C SER A 311 1.37 -20.05 -2.83
N ILE A 312 1.81 -18.79 -2.76
CA ILE A 312 0.96 -17.61 -2.81
C ILE A 312 0.74 -17.09 -4.24
N SER A 313 1.40 -17.65 -5.26
CA SER A 313 1.35 -17.16 -6.65
C SER A 313 -0.06 -17.15 -7.27
N GLN A 314 -0.99 -17.89 -6.69
CA GLN A 314 -2.40 -17.89 -7.09
C GLN A 314 -3.19 -16.66 -6.59
N LEU A 315 -2.57 -15.81 -5.78
CA LEU A 315 -3.19 -14.60 -5.22
C LEU A 315 -2.87 -13.34 -6.04
N PHE A 316 -2.20 -13.49 -7.20
CA PHE A 316 -1.74 -12.37 -8.03
C PHE A 316 -2.42 -12.35 -9.40
#